data_36ee027d93897d4e60394dc017fb10cb
#
_entry.id   36ee027d93897d4e60394dc017fb10cb
#
_cell.length_a   1.000
_cell.length_b   1.000
_cell.length_c   1.000
_cell.angle_alpha   90.00
_cell.angle_beta   90.00
_cell.angle_gamma   90.00
#
_symmetry.space_group_name_H-M   'P 1'
#
loop_
_entity.id
_entity.type
_entity.pdbx_description
1 polymer ?
#
loop_
_entity_poly.entity_id
_entity_poly.type
_entity_poly.pdbx_seq_one_letter_code
_entity_poly.pdbx_strand_id
1 'polypeptide(L)'
;MLPDVVVVAGATFVLSSDSKTKTTIPVNKPRGTVFWGGAGLDGEYLKPLLKAFSDAGIHYIWSGLSNTATKIVPGLIGTLLDAARTGIQIKDDDGTDDWRVYPPASTQAAKQFNLIGYSYGSMLAAQTAKSYANLGYVVDHLVLIGSPIDSDFLAMLKNHKNIKKLTIIDLTQHGDPIYAGMSFSELAMNAFTLKAQMENEKGEGHFYYAHNIPDAPRRWAELAKRIKNEGLE
;
A
#
# COMPACT_ATOMS: atom_id res chain seq x y z
N MET A 1 -9.22 3.69 -28.65
CA MET A 1 -8.76 2.40 -28.14
C MET A 1 -9.88 1.85 -27.26
N LEU A 2 -10.41 0.67 -27.54
CA LEU A 2 -11.42 0.03 -26.70
C LEU A 2 -10.73 -0.32 -25.37
N PRO A 3 -11.41 -0.18 -24.22
CA PRO A 3 -10.86 -0.62 -22.95
C PRO A 3 -10.64 -2.13 -22.99
N ASP A 4 -9.47 -2.57 -22.48
CA ASP A 4 -9.21 -3.98 -22.33
C ASP A 4 -10.22 -4.57 -21.33
N VAL A 5 -11.04 -5.50 -21.80
CA VAL A 5 -12.05 -6.18 -20.98
C VAL A 5 -11.53 -7.57 -20.64
N VAL A 6 -11.32 -7.85 -19.37
CA VAL A 6 -11.02 -9.18 -18.89
C VAL A 6 -12.27 -9.78 -18.26
N VAL A 7 -12.74 -10.89 -18.87
CA VAL A 7 -13.86 -11.67 -18.31
C VAL A 7 -13.28 -12.87 -17.60
N VAL A 8 -13.45 -12.94 -16.30
CA VAL A 8 -13.01 -14.05 -15.48
C VAL A 8 -14.20 -14.61 -14.71
N ALA A 9 -14.63 -15.84 -15.05
CA ALA A 9 -15.72 -16.59 -14.43
C ALA A 9 -16.99 -15.77 -14.11
N GLY A 10 -17.46 -15.01 -15.11
CA GLY A 10 -18.75 -14.28 -15.02
C GLY A 10 -18.67 -12.88 -14.42
N ALA A 11 -17.51 -12.43 -13.95
CA ALA A 11 -17.29 -11.04 -13.59
C ALA A 11 -16.57 -10.31 -14.73
N THR A 12 -17.15 -9.22 -15.22
CA THR A 12 -16.54 -8.37 -16.25
C THR A 12 -15.77 -7.26 -15.58
N PHE A 13 -14.44 -7.25 -15.76
CA PHE A 13 -13.59 -6.16 -15.30
C PHE A 13 -13.29 -5.25 -16.48
N VAL A 14 -13.69 -3.99 -16.38
CA VAL A 14 -13.31 -2.96 -17.34
C VAL A 14 -11.97 -2.39 -16.88
N LEU A 15 -10.94 -2.68 -17.64
CA LEU A 15 -9.61 -2.14 -17.39
C LEU A 15 -9.51 -0.80 -18.13
N SER A 16 -9.67 0.29 -17.42
CA SER A 16 -9.47 1.61 -18.00
C SER A 16 -7.99 1.87 -18.22
N SER A 17 -7.59 1.96 -19.50
CA SER A 17 -6.24 2.41 -19.87
C SER A 17 -6.02 3.92 -19.69
N ASP A 18 -7.03 4.66 -19.22
CA ASP A 18 -7.07 6.12 -19.24
C ASP A 18 -6.96 6.78 -17.86
N SER A 19 -6.61 6.07 -16.80
CA SER A 19 -6.33 6.75 -15.53
C SER A 19 -5.01 7.52 -15.62
N LYS A 20 -5.07 8.65 -16.33
CA LYS A 20 -3.94 9.59 -16.47
C LYS A 20 -3.69 10.41 -15.22
N THR A 21 -4.59 10.37 -14.26
CA THR A 21 -4.52 11.18 -13.04
C THR A 21 -3.83 10.38 -11.94
N LYS A 22 -2.63 10.77 -11.66
CA LYS A 22 -1.80 10.22 -10.56
C LYS A 22 -2.18 10.96 -9.30
N THR A 23 -2.69 10.25 -8.31
CA THR A 23 -3.01 10.86 -7.03
C THR A 23 -1.82 10.77 -6.09
N THR A 24 -1.37 11.92 -5.68
CA THR A 24 -0.40 12.07 -4.59
C THR A 24 -1.15 12.45 -3.34
N ILE A 25 -0.90 11.75 -2.26
CA ILE A 25 -1.41 12.15 -0.95
C ILE A 25 -0.47 13.21 -0.38
N PRO A 26 -0.91 14.47 -0.22
CA PRO A 26 -0.08 15.50 0.38
C PRO A 26 0.26 15.17 1.84
N VAL A 27 1.54 15.10 2.16
CA VAL A 27 2.05 14.96 3.52
C VAL A 27 2.57 16.33 3.97
N ASN A 28 1.89 16.94 4.92
CA ASN A 28 2.35 18.22 5.46
C ASN A 28 3.61 18.00 6.30
N LYS A 29 4.73 18.66 5.90
CA LYS A 29 6.06 18.47 6.50
C LYS A 29 6.49 16.99 6.42
N PRO A 30 7.01 16.53 5.26
CA PRO A 30 7.36 15.14 5.00
C PRO A 30 8.50 14.66 5.92
N ARG A 31 8.13 14.06 7.04
CA ARG A 31 8.99 13.45 8.06
C ARG A 31 8.22 12.43 8.88
N GLY A 32 8.94 11.52 9.53
CA GLY A 32 8.37 10.40 10.26
C GLY A 32 7.95 9.29 9.31
N THR A 33 7.15 8.36 9.80
CA THR A 33 6.74 7.16 9.05
C THR A 33 5.23 7.17 8.82
N VAL A 34 4.82 7.18 7.56
CA VAL A 34 3.42 7.06 7.16
C VAL A 34 3.13 5.63 6.75
N PHE A 35 2.08 5.04 7.30
CA PHE A 35 1.61 3.71 6.94
C PHE A 35 0.23 3.78 6.27
N TRP A 36 0.10 3.12 5.12
CA TRP A 36 -1.18 2.89 4.46
C TRP A 36 -1.53 1.41 4.49
N GLY A 37 -2.72 1.11 5.01
CA GLY A 37 -3.28 -0.23 5.06
C GLY A 37 -3.70 -0.76 3.69
N GLY A 38 -4.15 -2.01 3.66
CA GLY A 38 -4.74 -2.63 2.48
C GLY A 38 -6.13 -2.08 2.14
N ALA A 39 -6.76 -2.68 1.16
CA ALA A 39 -8.13 -2.38 0.81
C ALA A 39 -9.06 -2.61 2.00
N GLY A 40 -9.93 -1.65 2.26
CA GLY A 40 -10.67 -1.60 3.53
C GLY A 40 -9.92 -0.87 4.65
N LEU A 41 -8.90 -0.21 4.35
CA LEU A 41 -7.86 0.64 4.93
C LEU A 41 -7.96 0.98 6.44
N ASP A 42 -9.10 0.82 7.05
CA ASP A 42 -9.47 1.04 8.44
C ASP A 42 -9.80 -0.25 9.21
N GLY A 43 -9.39 -1.40 8.67
CA GLY A 43 -9.59 -2.71 9.29
C GLY A 43 -9.07 -2.78 10.72
N GLU A 44 -9.67 -3.66 11.53
CA GLU A 44 -9.34 -3.84 12.95
C GLU A 44 -7.85 -4.13 13.20
N TYR A 45 -7.14 -4.66 12.20
CA TYR A 45 -5.71 -4.94 12.26
C TYR A 45 -4.83 -3.68 12.30
N LEU A 46 -5.31 -2.55 11.80
CA LEU A 46 -4.47 -1.35 11.59
C LEU A 46 -3.92 -0.80 12.91
N LYS A 47 -4.77 -0.60 13.90
CA LYS A 47 -4.37 -0.05 15.19
C LYS A 47 -3.37 -0.93 15.94
N PRO A 48 -3.58 -2.25 16.09
CA PRO A 48 -2.60 -3.12 16.74
C PRO A 48 -1.31 -3.28 15.91
N LEU A 49 -1.37 -3.25 14.59
CA LEU A 49 -0.18 -3.27 13.74
C LEU A 49 0.67 -2.01 13.93
N LEU A 50 0.07 -0.82 13.94
CA LEU A 50 0.79 0.43 14.23
C LEU A 50 1.41 0.42 15.62
N LYS A 51 0.70 -0.16 16.61
CA LYS A 51 1.27 -0.37 17.93
C LYS A 51 2.49 -1.28 17.89
N ALA A 52 2.46 -2.38 17.14
CA ALA A 52 3.61 -3.27 17.00
C ALA A 52 4.83 -2.56 16.38
N PHE A 53 4.62 -1.70 15.40
CA PHE A 53 5.69 -0.85 14.85
C PHE A 53 6.29 0.08 15.91
N SER A 54 5.43 0.75 16.70
CA SER A 54 5.89 1.61 17.78
C SER A 54 6.67 0.86 18.85
N ASP A 55 6.16 -0.32 19.25
CA ASP A 55 6.83 -1.20 20.23
C ASP A 55 8.20 -1.70 19.73
N ALA A 56 8.35 -1.88 18.43
CA ALA A 56 9.62 -2.24 17.79
C ALA A 56 10.61 -1.07 17.68
N GLY A 57 10.22 0.15 18.06
CA GLY A 57 11.08 1.33 18.01
C GLY A 57 10.93 2.19 16.76
N ILE A 58 9.85 2.06 16.00
CA ILE A 58 9.46 2.99 14.94
C ILE A 58 8.49 3.99 15.57
N HIS A 59 9.03 5.01 16.26
CA HIS A 59 8.26 5.83 17.18
C HIS A 59 7.42 6.93 16.52
N TYR A 60 7.72 7.28 15.27
CA TYR A 60 7.08 8.40 14.57
C TYR A 60 6.14 7.89 13.47
N ILE A 61 5.41 6.81 13.75
CA ILE A 61 4.51 6.17 12.80
C ILE A 61 3.05 6.57 13.01
N TRP A 62 2.34 6.79 11.92
CA TRP A 62 0.89 7.03 11.92
C TRP A 62 0.24 6.50 10.64
N SER A 63 -1.09 6.32 10.70
CA SER A 63 -1.86 5.94 9.52
C SER A 63 -2.09 7.11 8.58
N GLY A 64 -1.88 6.88 7.29
CA GLY A 64 -2.04 7.86 6.22
C GLY A 64 -3.47 8.03 5.70
N LEU A 65 -4.47 7.33 6.24
CA LEU A 65 -5.81 7.29 5.65
C LEU A 65 -6.90 7.77 6.58
N SER A 66 -7.83 8.54 5.98
CA SER A 66 -9.11 8.86 6.56
C SER A 66 -10.17 7.79 6.18
N ASN A 67 -11.25 7.70 6.96
CA ASN A 67 -12.35 6.73 6.76
C ASN A 67 -13.08 6.84 5.41
N THR A 68 -12.79 7.83 4.59
CA THR A 68 -13.38 8.04 3.27
C THR A 68 -12.92 7.03 2.23
N ALA A 69 -11.75 6.45 2.40
CA ALA A 69 -11.22 5.43 1.47
C ALA A 69 -12.03 4.15 1.38
N THR A 70 -12.81 3.82 2.43
CA THR A 70 -13.64 2.61 2.46
C THR A 70 -14.84 2.66 1.54
N LYS A 71 -15.27 3.84 1.11
CA LYS A 71 -16.44 4.01 0.24
C LYS A 71 -16.15 3.75 -1.25
N ILE A 72 -14.89 3.59 -1.63
CA ILE A 72 -14.45 3.48 -3.03
C ILE A 72 -14.59 2.04 -3.59
N VAL A 73 -15.21 1.11 -2.89
CA VAL A 73 -15.08 -0.32 -3.14
C VAL A 73 -16.31 -1.09 -3.67
N PRO A 74 -17.00 -0.67 -4.72
CA PRO A 74 -17.60 -1.64 -5.62
C PRO A 74 -16.62 -1.96 -6.75
N GLY A 75 -15.93 -3.10 -6.65
CA GLY A 75 -14.98 -3.54 -7.66
C GLY A 75 -13.52 -3.51 -7.22
N LEU A 76 -13.26 -3.87 -5.98
CA LEU A 76 -11.94 -3.89 -5.35
C LEU A 76 -10.82 -4.46 -6.25
N ILE A 77 -11.10 -5.53 -6.96
CA ILE A 77 -10.12 -6.20 -7.82
C ILE A 77 -9.80 -5.34 -9.05
N GLY A 78 -10.82 -4.75 -9.68
CA GLY A 78 -10.62 -3.82 -10.79
C GLY A 78 -9.80 -2.60 -10.39
N THR A 79 -10.06 -2.06 -9.20
CA THR A 79 -9.32 -0.92 -8.65
C THR A 79 -7.85 -1.29 -8.35
N LEU A 80 -7.59 -2.48 -7.81
CA LEU A 80 -6.23 -2.98 -7.57
C LEU A 80 -5.46 -3.17 -8.88
N LEU A 81 -6.12 -3.71 -9.91
CA LEU A 81 -5.52 -3.91 -11.23
C LEU A 81 -5.16 -2.58 -11.90
N ASP A 82 -6.07 -1.61 -11.85
CA ASP A 82 -5.85 -0.29 -12.42
C ASP A 82 -4.76 0.48 -11.65
N ALA A 83 -4.77 0.39 -10.33
CA ALA A 83 -3.76 0.97 -9.47
C ALA A 83 -2.36 0.40 -9.73
N ALA A 84 -2.23 -0.90 -9.96
CA ALA A 84 -0.97 -1.55 -10.27
C ALA A 84 -0.37 -1.04 -11.58
N ARG A 85 -1.22 -0.77 -12.58
CA ARG A 85 -0.80 -0.34 -13.93
C ARG A 85 -0.50 1.16 -14.02
N THR A 86 -1.33 1.98 -13.39
CA THR A 86 -1.35 3.44 -13.64
C THR A 86 -1.12 4.29 -12.41
N GLY A 87 -1.10 3.65 -11.25
CA GLY A 87 -1.18 4.31 -9.96
C GLY A 87 -2.61 4.61 -9.56
N ILE A 88 -2.80 4.87 -8.28
CA ILE A 88 -4.12 5.06 -7.70
C ILE A 88 -4.64 6.45 -7.99
N GLN A 89 -5.82 6.52 -8.56
CA GLN A 89 -6.63 7.73 -8.56
C GLN A 89 -7.66 7.61 -7.45
N ILE A 90 -7.52 8.42 -6.42
CA ILE A 90 -8.52 8.54 -5.37
C ILE A 90 -9.27 9.86 -5.61
N LYS A 91 -10.59 9.76 -5.77
CA LYS A 91 -11.50 10.90 -5.74
C LYS A 91 -12.36 10.76 -4.50
N ASP A 92 -12.51 11.83 -3.76
CA ASP A 92 -13.54 11.92 -2.75
C ASP A 92 -14.92 12.03 -3.43
N ASP A 93 -15.96 11.41 -2.85
CA ASP A 93 -17.33 11.45 -3.39
C ASP A 93 -17.92 12.87 -3.43
N ASP A 94 -17.38 13.80 -2.64
CA ASP A 94 -17.80 15.20 -2.59
C ASP A 94 -16.85 16.14 -3.31
N GLY A 95 -15.80 15.62 -3.94
CA GLY A 95 -14.82 16.40 -4.70
C GLY A 95 -13.86 17.21 -3.85
N THR A 96 -13.79 16.97 -2.57
CA THR A 96 -12.84 17.59 -1.67
C THR A 96 -11.56 16.76 -1.58
N ASP A 97 -10.39 17.40 -1.81
CA ASP A 97 -9.06 16.79 -1.72
C ASP A 97 -8.60 16.59 -0.26
N ASP A 98 -9.39 15.96 0.59
CA ASP A 98 -9.10 15.81 2.01
C ASP A 98 -8.13 14.65 2.34
N TRP A 99 -7.40 14.17 1.36
CA TRP A 99 -6.37 13.14 1.49
C TRP A 99 -5.04 13.67 2.05
N ARG A 100 -5.08 14.69 2.86
CA ARG A 100 -3.88 15.24 3.49
C ARG A 100 -3.52 14.46 4.74
N VAL A 101 -2.30 13.96 4.78
CA VAL A 101 -1.72 13.41 5.99
C VAL A 101 -1.11 14.53 6.82
N TYR A 102 -1.64 14.71 8.02
CA TYR A 102 -1.10 15.66 8.99
C TYR A 102 -0.30 14.89 10.04
N PRO A 103 1.03 14.96 9.99
CA PRO A 103 1.84 14.33 11.01
C PRO A 103 1.49 14.90 12.39
N PRO A 104 1.35 14.05 13.43
CA PRO A 104 1.21 14.51 14.80
C PRO A 104 2.37 15.41 15.20
N ALA A 105 2.16 16.31 16.17
CA ALA A 105 3.22 17.17 16.67
C ALA A 105 4.46 16.39 17.15
N SER A 106 4.25 15.18 17.67
CA SER A 106 5.31 14.27 18.10
C SER A 106 6.33 13.93 16.99
N THR A 107 5.94 14.04 15.72
CA THR A 107 6.82 13.72 14.58
C THR A 107 7.82 14.82 14.26
N GLN A 108 7.76 15.97 14.94
CA GLN A 108 8.70 17.08 14.69
C GLN A 108 10.16 16.69 14.96
N ALA A 109 10.39 15.73 15.83
CA ALA A 109 11.72 15.21 16.14
C ALA A 109 12.22 14.13 15.16
N ALA A 110 11.36 13.62 14.28
CA ALA A 110 11.75 12.58 13.32
C ALA A 110 12.77 13.13 12.31
N LYS A 111 13.82 12.36 12.08
CA LYS A 111 14.91 12.72 11.14
C LYS A 111 14.68 12.13 9.76
N GLN A 112 13.89 11.08 9.66
CA GLN A 112 13.60 10.37 8.42
C GLN A 112 12.20 10.73 7.88
N PHE A 113 12.03 10.53 6.57
CA PHE A 113 10.74 10.47 5.92
C PHE A 113 10.56 9.09 5.30
N ASN A 114 9.71 8.28 5.92
CA ASN A 114 9.49 6.89 5.54
C ASN A 114 8.05 6.67 5.12
N LEU A 115 7.86 5.81 4.14
CA LEU A 115 6.56 5.43 3.62
C LEU A 115 6.44 3.90 3.63
N ILE A 116 5.41 3.38 4.29
CA ILE A 116 5.12 1.96 4.34
C ILE A 116 3.71 1.76 3.79
N GLY A 117 3.55 0.80 2.90
CA GLY A 117 2.24 0.44 2.39
C GLY A 117 2.03 -1.07 2.30
N TYR A 118 0.82 -1.50 2.62
CA TYR A 118 0.39 -2.88 2.52
C TYR A 118 -0.69 -3.04 1.45
N SER A 119 -0.54 -4.02 0.56
CA SER A 119 -1.53 -4.29 -0.48
C SER A 119 -1.85 -3.04 -1.31
N TYR A 120 -3.11 -2.62 -1.39
CA TYR A 120 -3.54 -1.37 -1.99
C TYR A 120 -2.79 -0.15 -1.46
N GLY A 121 -2.55 -0.09 -0.15
CA GLY A 121 -1.78 0.99 0.48
C GLY A 121 -0.32 1.07 0.00
N SER A 122 0.24 -0.02 -0.51
CA SER A 122 1.58 -0.01 -1.10
C SER A 122 1.66 0.83 -2.36
N MET A 123 0.58 0.88 -3.14
CA MET A 123 0.49 1.74 -4.32
C MET A 123 0.39 3.22 -3.93
N LEU A 124 -0.35 3.54 -2.86
CA LEU A 124 -0.40 4.90 -2.30
C LEU A 124 0.99 5.34 -1.81
N ALA A 125 1.68 4.46 -1.08
CA ALA A 125 3.05 4.72 -0.63
C ALA A 125 4.01 4.94 -1.81
N ALA A 126 3.93 4.11 -2.85
CA ALA A 126 4.75 4.20 -4.04
C ALA A 126 4.51 5.51 -4.83
N GLN A 127 3.24 5.88 -5.06
CA GLN A 127 2.88 7.12 -5.75
C GLN A 127 3.31 8.35 -4.96
N THR A 128 3.08 8.34 -3.66
CA THR A 128 3.50 9.43 -2.77
C THR A 128 5.02 9.56 -2.75
N ALA A 129 5.76 8.45 -2.63
CA ALA A 129 7.22 8.43 -2.69
C ALA A 129 7.73 9.05 -3.99
N LYS A 130 7.20 8.61 -5.15
CA LYS A 130 7.56 9.17 -6.45
C LYS A 130 7.32 10.68 -6.53
N SER A 131 6.17 11.14 -6.08
CA SER A 131 5.81 12.55 -6.14
C SER A 131 6.76 13.40 -5.29
N TYR A 132 6.97 13.03 -4.02
CA TYR A 132 7.89 13.76 -3.13
C TYR A 132 9.34 13.70 -3.63
N ALA A 133 9.78 12.55 -4.12
CA ALA A 133 11.11 12.40 -4.69
C ALA A 133 11.31 13.28 -5.94
N ASN A 134 10.30 13.41 -6.80
CA ASN A 134 10.31 14.33 -7.95
C ASN A 134 10.34 15.81 -7.53
N LEU A 135 9.74 16.15 -6.40
CA LEU A 135 9.79 17.50 -5.82
C LEU A 135 11.11 17.78 -5.10
N GLY A 136 12.04 16.84 -5.08
CA GLY A 136 13.36 17.00 -4.48
C GLY A 136 13.46 16.58 -3.01
N TYR A 137 12.36 16.11 -2.41
CA TYR A 137 12.42 15.55 -1.05
C TYR A 137 13.11 14.18 -1.05
N VAL A 138 13.78 13.88 0.03
CA VAL A 138 14.39 12.57 0.25
C VAL A 138 13.36 11.68 0.94
N VAL A 139 13.06 10.53 0.33
CA VAL A 139 12.35 9.41 0.96
C VAL A 139 13.42 8.46 1.48
N ASP A 140 13.58 8.38 2.80
CA ASP A 140 14.63 7.56 3.40
C ASP A 140 14.33 6.06 3.24
N HIS A 141 13.09 5.65 3.50
CA HIS A 141 12.65 4.28 3.29
C HIS A 141 11.27 4.22 2.62
N LEU A 142 11.16 3.41 1.58
CA LEU A 142 9.91 2.99 0.98
C LEU A 142 9.75 1.49 1.17
N VAL A 143 8.74 1.06 1.92
CA VAL A 143 8.47 -0.35 2.21
C VAL A 143 7.15 -0.76 1.56
N LEU A 144 7.20 -1.75 0.69
CA LEU A 144 6.04 -2.28 -0.04
C LEU A 144 5.77 -3.71 0.44
N ILE A 145 4.60 -3.95 1.03
CA ILE A 145 4.21 -5.24 1.60
C ILE A 145 3.06 -5.81 0.78
N GLY A 146 3.20 -7.04 0.25
CA GLY A 146 2.19 -7.68 -0.60
C GLY A 146 1.74 -6.76 -1.73
N SER A 147 2.69 -6.16 -2.44
CA SER A 147 2.43 -5.06 -3.37
C SER A 147 2.11 -5.56 -4.77
N PRO A 148 0.98 -5.10 -5.37
CA PRO A 148 0.66 -5.39 -6.77
C PRO A 148 1.38 -4.45 -7.76
N ILE A 149 2.47 -3.84 -7.37
CA ILE A 149 3.22 -2.91 -8.22
C ILE A 149 3.80 -3.62 -9.45
N ASP A 150 3.64 -3.03 -10.62
CA ASP A 150 4.24 -3.58 -11.84
C ASP A 150 5.76 -3.36 -11.91
N SER A 151 6.41 -4.10 -12.82
CA SER A 151 7.86 -4.08 -12.99
C SER A 151 8.41 -2.72 -13.40
N ASP A 152 7.70 -1.99 -14.26
CA ASP A 152 8.19 -0.72 -14.80
C ASP A 152 8.13 0.39 -13.74
N PHE A 153 7.03 0.46 -13.01
CA PHE A 153 6.91 1.40 -11.90
C PHE A 153 7.91 1.08 -10.78
N LEU A 154 8.06 -0.21 -10.45
CA LEU A 154 9.05 -0.66 -9.47
C LEU A 154 10.47 -0.30 -9.88
N ALA A 155 10.84 -0.51 -11.15
CA ALA A 155 12.16 -0.14 -11.68
C ALA A 155 12.41 1.37 -11.59
N MET A 156 11.38 2.17 -11.91
CA MET A 156 11.46 3.64 -11.78
C MET A 156 11.74 4.07 -10.33
N LEU A 157 11.06 3.47 -9.34
CA LEU A 157 11.28 3.78 -7.93
C LEU A 157 12.66 3.35 -7.45
N LYS A 158 13.12 2.16 -7.86
CA LYS A 158 14.46 1.64 -7.52
C LYS A 158 15.59 2.54 -8.03
N ASN A 159 15.41 3.16 -9.18
CA ASN A 159 16.42 4.01 -9.82
C ASN A 159 16.29 5.49 -9.44
N HIS A 160 15.32 5.87 -8.60
CA HIS A 160 15.11 7.27 -8.25
C HIS A 160 16.10 7.75 -7.19
N LYS A 161 16.95 8.73 -7.53
CA LYS A 161 18.03 9.25 -6.67
C LYS A 161 17.60 9.72 -5.28
N ASN A 162 16.36 10.18 -5.15
CA ASN A 162 15.81 10.70 -3.89
C ASN A 162 15.03 9.64 -3.08
N ILE A 163 14.99 8.38 -3.53
CA ILE A 163 14.49 7.24 -2.75
C ILE A 163 15.71 6.44 -2.31
N LYS A 164 16.11 6.56 -1.03
CA LYS A 164 17.37 5.98 -0.57
C LYS A 164 17.31 4.48 -0.44
N LYS A 165 16.20 3.95 0.07
CA LYS A 165 16.03 2.52 0.26
C LYS A 165 14.61 2.08 -0.06
N LEU A 166 14.48 1.10 -0.93
CA LEU A 166 13.23 0.44 -1.27
C LEU A 166 13.29 -1.01 -0.78
N THR A 167 12.39 -1.38 0.13
CA THR A 167 12.27 -2.72 0.68
C THR A 167 10.97 -3.35 0.20
N ILE A 168 11.05 -4.57 -0.32
CA ILE A 168 9.91 -5.36 -0.76
C ILE A 168 9.71 -6.51 0.22
N ILE A 169 8.47 -6.68 0.66
CA ILE A 169 8.04 -7.78 1.52
C ILE A 169 6.91 -8.50 0.81
N ASP A 170 7.27 -9.43 -0.07
CA ASP A 170 6.30 -10.33 -0.68
C ASP A 170 5.82 -11.37 0.34
N LEU A 171 4.57 -11.81 0.17
CA LEU A 171 3.91 -12.77 1.06
C LEU A 171 3.70 -14.14 0.38
N THR A 172 4.43 -14.40 -0.69
CA THR A 172 4.34 -15.64 -1.48
C THR A 172 4.58 -16.90 -0.66
N GLN A 173 5.47 -16.83 0.36
CA GLN A 173 5.70 -17.92 1.31
C GLN A 173 4.47 -18.23 2.20
N HIS A 174 3.50 -17.32 2.26
CA HIS A 174 2.24 -17.49 2.97
C HIS A 174 1.07 -17.81 2.02
N GLY A 175 1.37 -18.06 0.74
CA GLY A 175 0.38 -18.36 -0.29
C GLY A 175 -0.24 -17.13 -0.96
N ASP A 176 0.38 -15.95 -0.82
CA ASP A 176 -0.04 -14.76 -1.58
C ASP A 176 0.25 -14.96 -3.08
N PRO A 177 -0.76 -14.85 -3.95
CA PRO A 177 -0.54 -14.91 -5.38
C PRO A 177 0.03 -13.61 -5.96
N ILE A 178 0.16 -12.55 -5.14
CA ILE A 178 0.68 -11.24 -5.54
C ILE A 178 2.13 -11.08 -5.09
N TYR A 179 2.94 -10.54 -5.97
CA TYR A 179 4.32 -10.15 -5.69
C TYR A 179 4.71 -8.88 -6.46
N ALA A 180 5.66 -8.14 -5.94
CA ALA A 180 6.09 -6.90 -6.55
C ALA A 180 6.86 -7.13 -7.86
N GLY A 181 6.44 -6.46 -8.92
CA GLY A 181 7.01 -6.59 -10.25
C GLY A 181 6.28 -7.59 -11.15
N MET A 182 5.16 -8.16 -10.70
CA MET A 182 4.34 -9.02 -11.53
C MET A 182 3.73 -8.25 -12.71
N SER A 183 3.42 -8.99 -13.79
CA SER A 183 2.74 -8.42 -14.93
C SER A 183 1.26 -8.17 -14.63
N PHE A 184 0.67 -7.27 -15.40
CA PHE A 184 -0.76 -7.02 -15.31
C PHE A 184 -1.62 -8.26 -15.59
N SER A 185 -1.22 -9.08 -16.54
CA SER A 185 -1.93 -10.34 -16.85
C SER A 185 -1.88 -11.34 -15.71
N GLU A 186 -0.75 -11.47 -15.03
CA GLU A 186 -0.62 -12.32 -13.84
C GLU A 186 -1.52 -11.81 -12.70
N LEU A 187 -1.52 -10.50 -12.47
CA LEU A 187 -2.39 -9.88 -11.47
C LEU A 187 -3.87 -10.16 -11.76
N ALA A 188 -4.29 -10.02 -13.02
CA ALA A 188 -5.67 -10.30 -13.43
C ALA A 188 -6.06 -11.77 -13.23
N MET A 189 -5.17 -12.72 -13.54
CA MET A 189 -5.40 -14.15 -13.31
C MET A 189 -5.53 -14.49 -11.82
N ASN A 190 -4.83 -13.79 -10.95
CA ASN A 190 -4.80 -14.05 -9.52
C ASN A 190 -5.98 -13.43 -8.74
N ALA A 191 -6.82 -12.64 -9.41
CA ALA A 191 -7.93 -11.93 -8.79
C ALA A 191 -8.93 -12.83 -8.02
N PHE A 192 -9.17 -14.05 -8.51
CA PHE A 192 -10.07 -15.01 -7.82
C PHE A 192 -9.46 -15.57 -6.54
N THR A 193 -8.17 -15.90 -6.59
CA THR A 193 -7.45 -16.37 -5.40
C THR A 193 -7.49 -15.32 -4.30
N LEU A 194 -7.28 -14.05 -4.66
CA LEU A 194 -7.41 -12.93 -3.73
C LEU A 194 -8.79 -12.83 -3.11
N LYS A 195 -9.84 -12.92 -3.94
CA LYS A 195 -11.21 -12.89 -3.46
C LYS A 195 -11.47 -14.02 -2.46
N ALA A 196 -11.08 -15.24 -2.80
CA ALA A 196 -11.26 -16.41 -1.93
C ALA A 196 -10.50 -16.26 -0.60
N GLN A 197 -9.27 -15.72 -0.62
CA GLN A 197 -8.49 -15.45 0.58
C GLN A 197 -9.10 -14.36 1.45
N MET A 198 -9.71 -13.34 0.84
CA MET A 198 -10.41 -12.28 1.55
C MET A 198 -11.64 -12.82 2.29
N GLU A 199 -12.43 -13.68 1.61
CA GLU A 199 -13.69 -14.21 2.14
C GLU A 199 -13.52 -15.28 3.21
N ASN A 200 -12.37 -15.96 3.27
CA ASN A 200 -12.16 -17.05 4.23
C ASN A 200 -11.72 -16.59 5.64
N GLU A 201 -11.32 -15.34 5.80
CA GLU A 201 -10.92 -14.70 7.07
C GLU A 201 -9.86 -15.45 7.89
N LYS A 202 -9.11 -16.39 7.28
CA LYS A 202 -8.12 -17.21 7.97
C LYS A 202 -6.76 -16.53 8.17
N GLY A 203 -6.58 -15.33 7.61
CA GLY A 203 -5.30 -14.64 7.64
C GLY A 203 -4.21 -15.40 6.86
N GLU A 204 -4.54 -15.86 5.68
CA GLU A 204 -3.64 -16.57 4.76
C GLU A 204 -3.33 -15.72 3.55
N GLY A 205 -2.24 -16.04 2.87
CA GLY A 205 -1.87 -15.43 1.60
C GLY A 205 -1.75 -13.93 1.68
N HIS A 206 -2.46 -13.25 0.79
CA HIS A 206 -2.47 -11.79 0.72
C HIS A 206 -2.95 -11.11 2.01
N PHE A 207 -3.80 -11.76 2.77
CA PHE A 207 -4.40 -11.22 4.00
C PHE A 207 -3.68 -11.67 5.28
N TYR A 208 -2.43 -12.15 5.16
CA TYR A 208 -1.63 -12.67 6.27
C TYR A 208 -1.50 -11.69 7.45
N TYR A 209 -1.46 -10.38 7.17
CA TYR A 209 -1.38 -9.32 8.19
C TYR A 209 -2.70 -8.57 8.41
N ALA A 210 -3.73 -8.83 7.60
CA ALA A 210 -4.96 -8.03 7.60
C ALA A 210 -6.08 -8.59 8.48
N HIS A 211 -6.01 -9.87 8.86
CA HIS A 211 -7.02 -10.49 9.70
C HIS A 211 -6.60 -10.55 11.17
N ASN A 212 -7.53 -10.22 12.06
CA ASN A 212 -7.33 -10.27 13.50
C ASN A 212 -7.58 -11.69 14.02
N ILE A 213 -6.62 -12.58 13.79
CA ILE A 213 -6.62 -13.98 14.24
C ILE A 213 -5.73 -14.14 15.49
N PRO A 214 -5.84 -15.22 16.26
CA PRO A 214 -5.05 -15.43 17.49
C PRO A 214 -3.54 -15.27 17.32
N ASP A 215 -2.99 -15.61 16.14
CA ASP A 215 -1.57 -15.51 15.82
C ASP A 215 -1.14 -14.13 15.26
N ALA A 216 -2.09 -13.25 14.97
CA ALA A 216 -1.81 -11.95 14.36
C ALA A 216 -0.84 -11.07 15.17
N PRO A 217 -0.90 -10.98 16.51
CA PRO A 217 0.05 -10.18 17.28
C PRO A 217 1.50 -10.61 17.10
N ARG A 218 1.78 -11.91 17.02
CA ARG A 218 3.11 -12.43 16.73
C ARG A 218 3.57 -12.01 15.34
N ARG A 219 2.70 -12.17 14.33
CA ARG A 219 3.00 -11.81 12.94
C ARG A 219 3.31 -10.33 12.80
N TRP A 220 2.53 -9.47 13.45
CA TRP A 220 2.76 -8.03 13.43
C TRP A 220 4.06 -7.63 14.12
N ALA A 221 4.40 -8.27 15.23
CA ALA A 221 5.67 -8.02 15.91
C ALA A 221 6.88 -8.45 15.07
N GLU A 222 6.80 -9.59 14.39
CA GLU A 222 7.84 -10.06 13.46
C GLU A 222 8.01 -9.13 12.26
N LEU A 223 6.90 -8.68 11.66
CA LEU A 223 6.92 -7.69 10.57
C LEU A 223 7.56 -6.38 11.03
N ALA A 224 7.13 -5.87 12.18
CA ALA A 224 7.65 -4.63 12.74
C ALA A 224 9.16 -4.70 13.01
N LYS A 225 9.61 -5.80 13.61
CA LYS A 225 11.04 -6.07 13.84
C LYS A 225 11.83 -6.15 12.52
N ARG A 226 11.28 -6.84 11.51
CA ARG A 226 11.89 -6.92 10.19
C ARG A 226 12.09 -5.52 9.59
N ILE A 227 11.04 -4.70 9.61
CA ILE A 227 11.07 -3.34 9.05
C ILE A 227 11.99 -2.43 9.87
N LYS A 228 12.00 -2.55 11.20
CA LYS A 228 12.95 -1.82 12.05
C LYS A 228 14.41 -2.14 11.71
N ASN A 229 14.70 -3.40 11.43
CA ASN A 229 16.06 -3.83 11.05
C ASN A 229 16.50 -3.28 9.68
N GLU A 230 15.57 -2.80 8.84
CA GLU A 230 15.89 -2.09 7.61
C GLU A 230 16.42 -0.67 7.87
N GLY A 231 16.33 -0.17 9.09
CA GLY A 231 16.87 1.12 9.54
C GLY A 231 15.84 2.21 9.78
N LEU A 232 14.55 1.89 9.83
CA LEU A 232 13.51 2.88 10.15
C LEU A 232 13.58 3.28 11.63
N GLU A 233 13.35 4.61 11.90
CA GLU A 233 13.33 5.20 13.24
C GLU A 233 11.92 5.23 13.84
#